data_641f3ca6adabf8e664669d7f334a82f4
#
_entry.id   641f3ca6adabf8e664669d7f334a82f4
#
_cell.length_a   1.000
_cell.length_b   1.000
_cell.length_c   1.000
_cell.angle_alpha   90.00
_cell.angle_beta   90.00
_cell.angle_gamma   90.00
#
_symmetry.space_group_name_H-M   'P 1'
#
loop_
_entity.id
_entity.type
_entity.pdbx_description
1 polymer ?
#
loop_
_entity_poly.entity_id
_entity_poly.type
_entity_poly.pdbx_seq_one_letter_code
_entity_poly.pdbx_strand_id
1 'polypeptide(L)'
;MSEQLASLLLPIDALLGHRDFEIGPDVSYNVVTLFRNMWFLCVLFGFTVPSNSSHHAMDWRQPALSRIAARTPSIVLEEAHDTIVSDLDYNTVIRQEYVETVIAKTRALLTKHIPLRASEVRYLVPGQVLFLLAMHDVESMRAASGRPSSLVSYFVNKGINKNAGLLACMEAVAEKVIRGAVSDLNGLAAKQALQSGLSEELRALLVASTHRIPKAREIGARYLNRLITSFPSLMCDPPLVFAILEVLTLLRQATENEYLDEVR
;
A
#
# COMPACT_ATOMS: atom_id res chain seq x y z
N MET A 1 16.12 -16.03 14.76
CA MET A 1 15.43 -14.79 14.35
C MET A 1 14.11 -15.06 13.66
N SER A 2 14.05 -15.89 12.60
CA SER A 2 12.78 -16.20 11.90
C SER A 2 11.71 -16.76 12.85
N GLU A 3 12.02 -17.75 13.68
CA GLU A 3 11.08 -18.30 14.66
C GLU A 3 10.62 -17.28 15.71
N GLN A 4 11.51 -16.39 16.15
CA GLN A 4 11.16 -15.33 17.10
C GLN A 4 10.18 -14.33 16.47
N LEU A 5 10.40 -13.92 15.23
CA LEU A 5 9.43 -13.07 14.53
C LEU A 5 8.10 -13.79 14.33
N ALA A 6 8.14 -15.06 13.94
CA ALA A 6 6.92 -15.85 13.79
C ALA A 6 6.11 -15.91 15.09
N SER A 7 6.76 -16.09 16.24
CA SER A 7 6.09 -16.11 17.54
C SER A 7 5.47 -14.77 17.94
N LEU A 8 5.97 -13.65 17.42
CA LEU A 8 5.44 -12.31 17.69
C LEU A 8 4.22 -11.95 16.82
N LEU A 9 4.01 -12.60 15.68
CA LEU A 9 2.91 -12.24 14.78
C LEU A 9 1.53 -12.44 15.43
N LEU A 10 1.32 -13.50 16.23
CA LEU A 10 0.05 -13.72 16.90
C LEU A 10 -0.25 -12.68 18.00
N PRO A 11 0.69 -12.34 18.90
CA PRO A 11 0.51 -11.21 19.83
C PRO A 11 0.24 -9.88 19.15
N ILE A 12 0.96 -9.58 18.03
CA ILE A 12 0.74 -8.35 17.25
C ILE A 12 -0.66 -8.34 16.65
N ASP A 13 -1.10 -9.44 16.04
CA ASP A 13 -2.44 -9.57 15.48
C ASP A 13 -3.52 -9.40 16.56
N ALA A 14 -3.34 -10.01 17.73
CA ALA A 14 -4.25 -9.89 18.86
C ALA A 14 -4.31 -8.44 19.40
N LEU A 15 -3.17 -7.77 19.54
CA LEU A 15 -3.10 -6.38 19.98
C LEU A 15 -3.80 -5.45 18.99
N LEU A 16 -3.46 -5.54 17.72
CA LEU A 16 -4.07 -4.73 16.65
C LEU A 16 -5.57 -5.03 16.47
N GLY A 17 -5.99 -6.24 16.86
CA GLY A 17 -7.38 -6.67 16.84
C GLY A 17 -8.21 -6.21 18.03
N HIS A 18 -7.57 -5.70 19.08
CA HIS A 18 -8.27 -5.28 20.30
C HIS A 18 -9.06 -4.00 20.04
N ARG A 19 -10.34 -3.98 20.45
CA ARG A 19 -11.27 -2.89 20.16
C ARG A 19 -10.89 -1.55 20.81
N ASP A 20 -10.13 -1.60 21.89
CA ASP A 20 -9.66 -0.41 22.61
C ASP A 20 -8.27 0.05 22.12
N PHE A 21 -7.73 -0.59 21.06
CA PHE A 21 -6.45 -0.27 20.47
C PHE A 21 -6.66 0.18 19.02
N GLU A 22 -6.55 1.47 18.79
CA GLU A 22 -6.57 2.06 17.45
C GLU A 22 -5.27 2.80 17.18
N ILE A 23 -4.71 2.56 16.01
CA ILE A 23 -3.62 3.39 15.49
C ILE A 23 -4.28 4.62 14.86
N GLY A 24 -4.16 5.76 15.55
CA GLY A 24 -4.73 7.03 15.07
C GLY A 24 -4.09 7.50 13.75
N PRO A 25 -4.66 8.53 13.11
CA PRO A 25 -4.14 9.08 11.85
C PRO A 25 -2.74 9.70 12.04
N ASP A 26 -2.45 10.26 13.21
CA ASP A 26 -1.18 10.91 13.54
C ASP A 26 -0.20 9.87 14.14
N VAL A 27 0.27 8.99 13.29
CA VAL A 27 1.21 7.93 13.71
C VAL A 27 2.62 8.50 13.83
N SER A 28 3.27 8.26 14.97
CA SER A 28 4.66 8.69 15.15
C SER A 28 5.62 7.97 14.19
N TYR A 29 6.71 8.64 13.83
CA TYR A 29 7.78 8.07 13.00
C TYR A 29 8.28 6.72 13.52
N ASN A 30 8.43 6.58 14.84
CA ASN A 30 8.90 5.34 15.45
C ASN A 30 7.95 4.15 15.21
N VAL A 31 6.64 4.39 15.26
CA VAL A 31 5.64 3.34 15.00
C VAL A 31 5.66 2.93 13.53
N VAL A 32 5.73 3.90 12.60
CA VAL A 32 5.85 3.62 11.16
C VAL A 32 7.11 2.80 10.87
N THR A 33 8.25 3.20 11.44
CA THR A 33 9.53 2.49 11.29
C THR A 33 9.46 1.07 11.85
N LEU A 34 8.78 0.87 13.00
CA LEU A 34 8.58 -0.45 13.58
C LEU A 34 7.81 -1.38 12.63
N PHE A 35 6.68 -0.91 12.09
CA PHE A 35 5.89 -1.68 11.11
C PHE A 35 6.67 -1.92 9.82
N ARG A 36 7.38 -0.92 9.32
CA ARG A 36 8.25 -1.05 8.14
C ARG A 36 9.30 -2.14 8.33
N ASN A 37 10.01 -2.13 9.45
CA ASN A 37 11.01 -3.14 9.78
C ASN A 37 10.40 -4.53 9.94
N MET A 38 9.24 -4.65 10.57
CA MET A 38 8.50 -5.91 10.67
C MET A 38 8.20 -6.47 9.28
N TRP A 39 7.68 -5.66 8.37
CA TRP A 39 7.36 -6.11 7.02
C TRP A 39 8.60 -6.45 6.20
N PHE A 40 9.71 -5.72 6.37
CA PHE A 40 10.98 -6.06 5.76
C PHE A 40 11.47 -7.45 6.19
N LEU A 41 11.37 -7.76 7.48
CA LEU A 41 11.72 -9.07 8.00
C LEU A 41 10.75 -10.16 7.52
N CYS A 42 9.45 -9.88 7.42
CA CYS A 42 8.48 -10.82 6.86
C CYS A 42 8.82 -11.19 5.41
N VAL A 43 9.24 -10.22 4.60
CA VAL A 43 9.70 -10.45 3.22
C VAL A 43 11.00 -11.27 3.22
N LEU A 44 11.99 -10.90 4.05
CA LEU A 44 13.28 -11.59 4.13
C LEU A 44 13.15 -13.06 4.52
N PHE A 45 12.25 -13.36 5.45
CA PHE A 45 12.01 -14.73 5.93
C PHE A 45 10.97 -15.49 5.09
N GLY A 46 10.43 -14.85 4.04
CA GLY A 46 9.49 -15.47 3.12
C GLY A 46 8.11 -15.76 3.74
N PHE A 47 7.73 -15.06 4.82
CA PHE A 47 6.44 -15.27 5.48
C PHE A 47 5.26 -14.80 4.62
N THR A 48 5.51 -13.90 3.69
CA THR A 48 4.51 -13.34 2.77
C THR A 48 4.22 -14.24 1.57
N VAL A 49 5.10 -15.21 1.29
CA VAL A 49 4.94 -16.14 0.18
C VAL A 49 4.01 -17.29 0.61
N PRO A 50 2.93 -17.57 -0.15
CA PRO A 50 2.06 -18.70 0.14
C PRO A 50 2.87 -20.01 0.14
N SER A 51 2.72 -20.82 1.18
CA SER A 51 3.39 -22.11 1.28
C SER A 51 2.72 -23.11 0.33
N ASN A 52 3.43 -23.51 -0.73
CA ASN A 52 2.99 -24.57 -1.64
C ASN A 52 3.22 -25.99 -1.06
N SER A 53 3.69 -26.11 0.17
CA SER A 53 3.93 -27.40 0.80
C SER A 53 2.62 -28.04 1.20
N SER A 54 2.32 -29.20 0.62
CA SER A 54 1.19 -30.08 0.90
C SER A 54 1.19 -30.73 2.30
N HIS A 55 2.07 -30.27 3.20
CA HIS A 55 2.06 -30.67 4.60
C HIS A 55 1.16 -29.73 5.40
N HIS A 56 0.05 -30.27 5.83
CA HIS A 56 -1.08 -29.76 6.61
C HIS A 56 -0.79 -29.12 7.98
N ALA A 57 0.28 -28.42 8.17
CA ALA A 57 0.28 -27.36 9.19
C ALA A 57 -0.45 -26.17 8.57
N MET A 58 -1.73 -25.95 8.96
CA MET A 58 -2.48 -24.76 8.58
C MET A 58 -1.51 -23.57 8.69
N ASP A 59 -1.21 -22.93 7.56
CA ASP A 59 -0.30 -21.78 7.59
C ASP A 59 -1.04 -20.60 8.22
N TRP A 60 -1.12 -20.64 9.55
CA TRP A 60 -1.77 -19.61 10.37
C TRP A 60 -1.18 -18.22 10.15
N ARG A 61 0.04 -18.15 9.58
CA ARG A 61 0.75 -16.89 9.33
C ARG A 61 0.04 -16.05 8.29
N GLN A 62 -0.45 -16.64 7.20
CA GLN A 62 -1.11 -15.89 6.14
C GLN A 62 -2.38 -15.15 6.63
N PRO A 63 -3.33 -15.79 7.35
CA PRO A 63 -4.46 -15.08 7.93
C PRO A 63 -4.07 -14.00 8.93
N ALA A 64 -3.05 -14.27 9.79
CA ALA A 64 -2.56 -13.29 10.75
C ALA A 64 -1.94 -12.07 10.03
N LEU A 65 -1.07 -12.30 9.04
CA LEU A 65 -0.47 -11.23 8.25
C LEU A 65 -1.51 -10.40 7.50
N SER A 66 -2.56 -11.02 6.96
CA SER A 66 -3.66 -10.29 6.30
C SER A 66 -4.39 -9.34 7.29
N ARG A 67 -4.67 -9.80 8.51
CA ARG A 67 -5.28 -8.96 9.55
C ARG A 67 -4.33 -7.85 10.03
N ILE A 68 -3.05 -8.16 10.20
CA ILE A 68 -2.01 -7.17 10.53
C ILE A 68 -1.91 -6.15 9.40
N ALA A 69 -1.84 -6.57 8.14
CA ALA A 69 -1.77 -5.67 6.99
C ALA A 69 -2.95 -4.68 6.94
N ALA A 70 -4.18 -5.18 7.17
CA ALA A 70 -5.37 -4.36 7.19
C ALA A 70 -5.34 -3.24 8.26
N ARG A 71 -4.55 -3.41 9.32
CA ARG A 71 -4.43 -2.47 10.45
C ARG A 71 -3.06 -1.77 10.52
N THR A 72 -2.10 -2.15 9.69
CA THR A 72 -0.80 -1.48 9.59
C THR A 72 -1.01 -0.04 9.09
N PRO A 73 -0.37 0.98 9.69
CA PRO A 73 -0.38 2.34 9.14
C PRO A 73 0.34 2.38 7.79
N SER A 74 0.28 3.52 7.09
CA SER A 74 1.16 3.72 5.93
C SER A 74 2.61 3.49 6.35
N ILE A 75 3.35 2.71 5.58
CA ILE A 75 4.79 2.49 5.82
C ILE A 75 5.65 3.59 5.19
N VAL A 76 5.03 4.64 4.66
CA VAL A 76 5.65 5.86 4.15
C VAL A 76 5.01 7.06 4.82
N LEU A 77 5.83 7.97 5.34
CA LEU A 77 5.39 9.25 5.88
C LEU A 77 5.46 10.34 4.81
N GLU A 78 4.64 11.37 4.96
CA GLU A 78 4.64 12.54 4.05
C GLU A 78 5.92 13.38 4.20
N GLU A 79 6.62 13.28 5.31
CA GLU A 79 7.81 14.07 5.62
C GLU A 79 8.93 13.87 4.61
N ALA A 80 9.56 14.96 4.20
CA ALA A 80 10.60 14.96 3.16
C ALA A 80 11.88 14.18 3.56
N HIS A 81 12.08 13.93 4.84
CA HIS A 81 13.24 13.24 5.40
C HIS A 81 13.05 11.73 5.54
N ASP A 82 11.90 11.20 5.11
CA ASP A 82 11.68 9.76 5.14
C ASP A 82 12.61 9.07 4.12
N THR A 83 13.72 8.55 4.61
CA THR A 83 14.72 7.83 3.82
C THR A 83 14.61 6.33 4.13
N ILE A 84 13.96 5.60 3.24
CA ILE A 84 13.78 4.13 3.34
C ILE A 84 15.13 3.42 3.48
N VAL A 85 16.17 3.96 2.88
CA VAL A 85 17.53 3.36 2.89
C VAL A 85 18.17 3.44 4.26
N SER A 86 17.98 4.54 5.01
CA SER A 86 18.60 4.70 6.33
C SER A 86 18.07 3.70 7.36
N ASP A 87 16.81 3.32 7.26
CA ASP A 87 16.23 2.33 8.18
C ASP A 87 16.92 0.96 8.06
N LEU A 88 17.34 0.59 6.85
CA LEU A 88 18.10 -0.63 6.59
C LEU A 88 19.53 -0.52 7.11
N ASP A 89 20.16 0.63 6.93
CA ASP A 89 21.54 0.85 7.36
C ASP A 89 21.68 0.82 8.89
N TYR A 90 20.63 1.24 9.61
CA TYR A 90 20.61 1.23 11.08
C TYR A 90 20.05 -0.07 11.68
N ASN A 91 19.29 -0.87 10.92
CA ASN A 91 18.73 -2.10 11.43
C ASN A 91 19.75 -3.26 11.34
N THR A 92 20.37 -3.58 12.48
CA THR A 92 21.39 -4.61 12.58
C THR A 92 20.90 -5.99 12.13
N VAL A 93 19.66 -6.34 12.44
CA VAL A 93 19.08 -7.64 12.08
C VAL A 93 18.91 -7.75 10.56
N ILE A 94 18.35 -6.73 9.93
CA ILE A 94 18.15 -6.72 8.48
C ILE A 94 19.52 -6.79 7.79
N ARG A 95 20.51 -6.04 8.26
CA ARG A 95 21.86 -6.07 7.71
C ARG A 95 22.53 -7.45 7.80
N GLN A 96 22.34 -8.17 8.89
CA GLN A 96 22.90 -9.51 9.08
C GLN A 96 22.24 -10.56 8.18
N GLU A 97 20.93 -10.48 8.01
CA GLU A 97 20.16 -11.46 7.25
C GLU A 97 20.11 -11.13 5.73
N TYR A 98 20.34 -9.87 5.35
CA TYR A 98 20.23 -9.41 3.97
C TYR A 98 21.58 -9.51 3.24
N VAL A 99 22.09 -10.74 3.16
CA VAL A 99 23.32 -11.09 2.48
C VAL A 99 23.14 -11.10 0.96
N GLU A 100 24.25 -11.09 0.20
CA GLU A 100 24.27 -10.96 -1.26
C GLU A 100 23.36 -11.98 -1.99
N THR A 101 23.35 -13.23 -1.52
CA THR A 101 22.47 -14.28 -2.08
C THR A 101 20.99 -13.98 -1.89
N VAL A 102 20.61 -13.39 -0.77
CA VAL A 102 19.23 -12.97 -0.47
C VAL A 102 18.87 -11.74 -1.29
N ILE A 103 19.79 -10.77 -1.43
CA ILE A 103 19.61 -9.61 -2.31
C ILE A 103 19.34 -10.05 -3.75
N ALA A 104 20.10 -11.01 -4.26
CA ALA A 104 19.88 -11.54 -5.61
C ALA A 104 18.51 -12.19 -5.75
N LYS A 105 18.08 -13.00 -4.76
CA LYS A 105 16.76 -13.64 -4.75
C LYS A 105 15.63 -12.61 -4.68
N THR A 106 15.70 -11.63 -3.80
CA THR A 106 14.66 -10.59 -3.66
C THR A 106 14.58 -9.73 -4.91
N ARG A 107 15.70 -9.40 -5.53
CA ARG A 107 15.73 -8.67 -6.82
C ARG A 107 15.09 -9.49 -7.95
N ALA A 108 15.38 -10.78 -8.03
CA ALA A 108 14.74 -11.67 -9.00
C ALA A 108 13.23 -11.78 -8.76
N LEU A 109 12.80 -11.86 -7.48
CA LEU A 109 11.40 -11.87 -7.10
C LEU A 109 10.69 -10.57 -7.51
N LEU A 110 11.28 -9.41 -7.23
CA LEU A 110 10.73 -8.12 -7.65
C LEU A 110 10.63 -8.03 -9.17
N THR A 111 11.67 -8.46 -9.90
CA THR A 111 11.65 -8.50 -11.37
C THR A 111 10.50 -9.38 -11.90
N LYS A 112 10.20 -10.50 -11.24
CA LYS A 112 9.05 -11.35 -11.58
C LYS A 112 7.72 -10.64 -11.34
N HIS A 113 7.64 -9.79 -10.32
CA HIS A 113 6.44 -9.00 -10.04
C HIS A 113 6.21 -7.89 -11.05
N ILE A 114 7.28 -7.19 -11.47
CA ILE A 114 7.22 -6.04 -12.38
C ILE A 114 8.20 -6.21 -13.58
N PRO A 115 7.98 -7.20 -14.46
CA PRO A 115 8.92 -7.55 -15.53
C PRO A 115 9.18 -6.39 -16.50
N LEU A 116 8.22 -5.50 -16.72
CA LEU A 116 8.37 -4.32 -17.57
C LEU A 116 9.35 -3.28 -17.02
N ARG A 117 9.74 -3.40 -15.75
CA ARG A 117 10.69 -2.51 -15.06
C ARG A 117 11.98 -3.22 -14.66
N ALA A 118 12.32 -4.31 -15.34
CA ALA A 118 13.52 -5.08 -15.04
C ALA A 118 14.82 -4.27 -15.18
N SER A 119 14.86 -3.29 -16.09
CA SER A 119 15.98 -2.37 -16.27
C SER A 119 16.17 -1.48 -15.04
N GLU A 120 15.09 -0.88 -14.54
CA GLU A 120 15.13 0.00 -13.37
C GLU A 120 15.47 -0.78 -12.10
N VAL A 121 14.91 -2.00 -11.93
CA VAL A 121 15.17 -2.87 -10.78
C VAL A 121 16.66 -3.18 -10.61
N ARG A 122 17.44 -3.24 -11.69
CA ARG A 122 18.90 -3.49 -11.62
C ARG A 122 19.65 -2.38 -10.89
N TYR A 123 19.18 -1.13 -11.02
CA TYR A 123 19.84 0.05 -10.47
C TYR A 123 19.34 0.43 -9.07
N LEU A 124 18.28 -0.24 -8.59
CA LEU A 124 17.78 0.00 -7.24
C LEU A 124 18.78 -0.50 -6.20
N VAL A 125 18.96 0.27 -5.14
CA VAL A 125 19.74 -0.20 -3.98
C VAL A 125 18.95 -1.28 -3.22
N PRO A 126 19.65 -2.18 -2.50
CA PRO A 126 19.00 -3.30 -1.82
C PRO A 126 17.79 -2.92 -0.95
N GLY A 127 17.87 -1.80 -0.23
CA GLY A 127 16.78 -1.28 0.58
C GLY A 127 15.53 -0.93 -0.19
N GLN A 128 15.69 -0.34 -1.36
CA GLN A 128 14.56 -0.01 -2.25
C GLN A 128 13.89 -1.26 -2.80
N VAL A 129 14.66 -2.31 -3.09
CA VAL A 129 14.11 -3.61 -3.52
C VAL A 129 13.24 -4.22 -2.43
N LEU A 130 13.77 -4.24 -1.19
CA LEU A 130 13.05 -4.78 -0.04
C LEU A 130 11.78 -3.97 0.27
N PHE A 131 11.87 -2.65 0.19
CA PHE A 131 10.71 -1.76 0.34
C PHE A 131 9.61 -2.04 -0.69
N LEU A 132 9.97 -2.19 -1.97
CA LEU A 132 9.00 -2.45 -3.04
C LEU A 132 8.32 -3.82 -2.88
N LEU A 133 9.04 -4.82 -2.39
CA LEU A 133 8.46 -6.12 -2.07
C LEU A 133 7.52 -6.02 -0.87
N ALA A 134 7.91 -5.32 0.20
CA ALA A 134 7.06 -5.08 1.35
C ALA A 134 5.79 -4.29 0.96
N MET A 135 5.93 -3.24 0.15
CA MET A 135 4.80 -2.51 -0.43
C MET A 135 3.86 -3.45 -1.19
N HIS A 136 4.40 -4.29 -2.09
CA HIS A 136 3.60 -5.23 -2.85
C HIS A 136 2.81 -6.17 -1.94
N ASP A 137 3.46 -6.76 -0.94
CA ASP A 137 2.86 -7.79 -0.11
C ASP A 137 1.81 -7.20 0.85
N VAL A 138 2.13 -6.08 1.52
CA VAL A 138 1.19 -5.37 2.40
C VAL A 138 -0.05 -4.93 1.63
N GLU A 139 0.16 -4.26 0.48
CA GLU A 139 -0.96 -3.69 -0.27
C GLU A 139 -1.77 -4.76 -1.01
N SER A 140 -1.16 -5.89 -1.41
CA SER A 140 -1.91 -7.03 -1.92
C SER A 140 -2.84 -7.63 -0.86
N MET A 141 -2.38 -7.75 0.39
CA MET A 141 -3.20 -8.22 1.51
C MET A 141 -4.30 -7.23 1.88
N ARG A 142 -4.00 -5.91 1.86
CA ARG A 142 -5.00 -4.86 2.09
C ARG A 142 -6.07 -4.84 1.01
N ALA A 143 -5.67 -4.92 -0.25
CA ALA A 143 -6.57 -4.97 -1.38
C ALA A 143 -7.49 -6.20 -1.33
N ALA A 144 -6.95 -7.37 -0.97
CA ALA A 144 -7.73 -8.59 -0.74
C ALA A 144 -8.71 -8.44 0.45
N SER A 145 -8.39 -7.56 1.42
CA SER A 145 -9.28 -7.19 2.53
C SER A 145 -10.24 -6.05 2.19
N GLY A 146 -10.32 -5.63 0.92
CA GLY A 146 -11.22 -4.58 0.43
C GLY A 146 -10.74 -3.14 0.64
N ARG A 147 -9.43 -2.89 0.83
CA ARG A 147 -8.83 -1.58 1.09
C ARG A 147 -7.79 -1.15 0.05
N PRO A 148 -8.13 -1.03 -1.24
CA PRO A 148 -7.17 -0.65 -2.29
C PRO A 148 -6.76 0.82 -2.27
N SER A 149 -7.47 1.71 -1.57
CA SER A 149 -7.17 3.15 -1.52
C SER A 149 -5.86 3.49 -0.81
N SER A 150 -5.40 2.62 0.10
CA SER A 150 -4.16 2.79 0.87
C SER A 150 -2.91 2.96 0.01
N LEU A 151 -2.93 2.44 -1.22
CA LEU A 151 -1.85 2.60 -2.20
C LEU A 151 -1.47 4.06 -2.50
N VAL A 152 -2.40 5.00 -2.38
CA VAL A 152 -2.13 6.42 -2.68
C VAL A 152 -1.14 7.03 -1.69
N SER A 153 -1.13 6.55 -0.45
CA SER A 153 -0.25 7.05 0.61
C SER A 153 1.25 6.92 0.29
N TYR A 154 1.64 5.98 -0.54
CA TYR A 154 3.03 5.80 -0.96
C TYR A 154 3.55 6.93 -1.86
N PHE A 155 2.65 7.67 -2.51
CA PHE A 155 2.98 8.72 -3.46
C PHE A 155 2.93 10.13 -2.86
N VAL A 156 2.72 10.24 -1.54
CA VAL A 156 2.69 11.55 -0.85
C VAL A 156 4.09 12.07 -0.52
N ASN A 157 5.08 11.19 -0.35
CA ASN A 157 6.45 11.57 0.02
C ASN A 157 7.20 12.19 -1.16
N LYS A 158 7.52 13.49 -1.05
CA LYS A 158 8.23 14.22 -2.10
C LYS A 158 9.69 13.79 -2.28
N GLY A 159 10.34 13.31 -1.22
CA GLY A 159 11.72 12.81 -1.27
C GLY A 159 11.83 11.53 -2.10
N ILE A 160 10.95 10.58 -1.83
CA ILE A 160 10.87 9.30 -2.56
C ILE A 160 10.51 9.57 -4.04
N ASN A 161 9.56 10.46 -4.29
CA ASN A 161 9.09 10.79 -5.64
C ASN A 161 10.15 11.48 -6.52
N LYS A 162 11.22 12.04 -5.94
CA LYS A 162 12.35 12.58 -6.71
C LYS A 162 13.22 11.49 -7.34
N ASN A 163 13.19 10.26 -6.84
CA ASN A 163 13.92 9.14 -7.45
C ASN A 163 13.07 8.50 -8.57
N ALA A 164 13.34 8.89 -9.80
CA ALA A 164 12.55 8.47 -10.96
C ALA A 164 12.52 6.93 -11.14
N GLY A 165 13.63 6.24 -10.87
CA GLY A 165 13.69 4.77 -10.98
C GLY A 165 12.83 4.09 -9.92
N LEU A 166 12.93 4.54 -8.67
CA LEU A 166 12.10 4.03 -7.57
C LEU A 166 10.62 4.33 -7.83
N LEU A 167 10.29 5.55 -8.22
CA LEU A 167 8.92 5.96 -8.51
C LEU A 167 8.30 5.11 -9.63
N ALA A 168 9.03 4.86 -10.72
CA ALA A 168 8.55 4.02 -11.82
C ALA A 168 8.28 2.57 -11.38
N CYS A 169 9.11 2.03 -10.47
CA CYS A 169 8.89 0.71 -9.89
C CYS A 169 7.70 0.70 -8.91
N MET A 170 7.55 1.74 -8.08
CA MET A 170 6.39 1.91 -7.19
C MET A 170 5.07 1.94 -7.98
N GLU A 171 5.03 2.69 -9.07
CA GLU A 171 3.86 2.72 -9.96
C GLU A 171 3.54 1.35 -10.54
N ALA A 172 4.56 0.61 -10.96
CA ALA A 172 4.37 -0.73 -11.51
C ALA A 172 3.86 -1.74 -10.45
N VAL A 173 4.37 -1.64 -9.21
CA VAL A 173 3.88 -2.44 -8.07
C VAL A 173 2.43 -2.09 -7.78
N ALA A 174 2.10 -0.81 -7.64
CA ALA A 174 0.75 -0.35 -7.37
C ALA A 174 -0.23 -0.75 -8.48
N GLU A 175 0.18 -0.65 -9.74
CA GLU A 175 -0.61 -1.11 -10.89
C GLU A 175 -0.88 -2.61 -10.85
N LYS A 176 0.08 -3.41 -10.39
CA LYS A 176 -0.11 -4.85 -10.20
C LYS A 176 -1.10 -5.15 -9.10
N VAL A 177 -0.98 -4.48 -7.96
CA VAL A 177 -1.88 -4.67 -6.81
C VAL A 177 -3.32 -4.29 -7.17
N ILE A 178 -3.54 -3.11 -7.79
CA ILE A 178 -4.91 -2.68 -8.17
C ILE A 178 -5.52 -3.60 -9.22
N ARG A 179 -4.70 -4.16 -10.11
CA ARG A 179 -5.15 -5.13 -11.11
C ARG A 179 -5.61 -6.43 -10.46
N GLY A 180 -4.88 -6.90 -9.46
CA GLY A 180 -5.28 -8.03 -8.62
C GLY A 180 -6.59 -7.75 -7.89
N ALA A 181 -6.70 -6.61 -7.21
CA ALA A 181 -7.91 -6.19 -6.51
C ALA A 181 -9.15 -6.16 -7.42
N VAL A 182 -9.03 -5.60 -8.63
CA VAL A 182 -10.12 -5.57 -9.61
C VAL A 182 -10.50 -7.00 -10.05
N SER A 183 -9.53 -7.88 -10.24
CA SER A 183 -9.78 -9.29 -10.59
C SER A 183 -10.55 -10.01 -9.48
N ASP A 184 -10.14 -9.81 -8.23
CA ASP A 184 -10.77 -10.42 -7.05
C ASP A 184 -12.21 -9.89 -6.86
N LEU A 185 -12.41 -8.57 -7.02
CA LEU A 185 -13.74 -7.94 -6.99
C LEU A 185 -14.64 -8.45 -8.10
N ASN A 186 -14.12 -8.69 -9.32
CA ASN A 186 -14.89 -9.31 -10.40
C ASN A 186 -15.36 -10.72 -10.03
N GLY A 187 -14.51 -11.50 -9.38
CA GLY A 187 -14.87 -12.83 -8.86
C GLY A 187 -15.96 -12.77 -7.80
N LEU A 188 -15.93 -11.75 -6.92
CA LEU A 188 -16.94 -11.51 -5.89
C LEU A 188 -18.25 -10.96 -6.47
N ALA A 189 -18.18 -10.06 -7.44
CA ALA A 189 -19.34 -9.53 -8.14
C ALA A 189 -20.12 -10.63 -8.88
N ALA A 190 -19.40 -11.57 -9.51
CA ALA A 190 -20.00 -12.76 -10.12
C ALA A 190 -20.73 -13.65 -9.10
N LYS A 191 -20.33 -13.61 -7.82
CA LYS A 191 -20.97 -14.33 -6.70
C LYS A 191 -22.01 -13.47 -5.96
N GLN A 192 -22.34 -12.28 -6.45
CA GLN A 192 -23.26 -11.30 -5.80
C GLN A 192 -22.83 -10.90 -4.37
N ALA A 193 -21.55 -11.00 -4.04
CA ALA A 193 -21.00 -10.73 -2.72
C ALA A 193 -20.12 -9.47 -2.72
N LEU A 194 -20.58 -8.35 -3.31
CA LEU A 194 -19.86 -7.08 -3.25
C LEU A 194 -19.78 -6.59 -1.79
N GLN A 195 -18.58 -6.27 -1.36
CA GLN A 195 -18.33 -5.83 0.02
C GLN A 195 -18.93 -4.44 0.27
N SER A 196 -19.58 -4.27 1.42
CA SER A 196 -20.17 -3.00 1.87
C SER A 196 -19.14 -1.85 2.02
N GLY A 197 -17.85 -2.16 2.14
CA GLY A 197 -16.78 -1.17 2.27
C GLY A 197 -16.29 -0.56 0.96
N LEU A 198 -16.73 -1.06 -0.20
CA LEU A 198 -16.23 -0.56 -1.49
C LEU A 198 -16.60 0.90 -1.76
N SER A 199 -17.76 1.34 -1.28
CA SER A 199 -18.20 2.74 -1.36
C SER A 199 -17.25 3.67 -0.60
N GLU A 200 -16.81 3.29 0.59
CA GLU A 200 -15.83 4.05 1.38
C GLU A 200 -14.47 4.14 0.68
N GLU A 201 -14.02 3.05 0.06
CA GLU A 201 -12.78 3.02 -0.72
C GLU A 201 -12.84 3.94 -1.95
N LEU A 202 -13.96 3.94 -2.67
CA LEU A 202 -14.17 4.85 -3.80
C LEU A 202 -14.19 6.31 -3.35
N ARG A 203 -14.82 6.59 -2.20
CA ARG A 203 -14.81 7.92 -1.59
C ARG A 203 -13.40 8.33 -1.19
N ALA A 204 -12.61 7.45 -0.60
CA ALA A 204 -11.22 7.70 -0.26
C ALA A 204 -10.36 8.00 -1.51
N LEU A 205 -10.56 7.27 -2.59
CA LEU A 205 -9.89 7.53 -3.87
C LEU A 205 -10.35 8.84 -4.52
N LEU A 206 -11.63 9.19 -4.39
CA LEU A 206 -12.17 10.48 -4.84
C LEU A 206 -11.49 11.64 -4.10
N VAL A 207 -11.38 11.56 -2.78
CA VAL A 207 -10.65 12.56 -1.98
C VAL A 207 -9.18 12.60 -2.38
N ALA A 208 -8.55 11.45 -2.58
CA ALA A 208 -7.16 11.38 -3.04
C ALA A 208 -6.97 12.00 -4.44
N SER A 209 -7.99 11.99 -5.31
CA SER A 209 -7.96 12.63 -6.63
C SER A 209 -7.93 14.17 -6.58
N THR A 210 -8.15 14.76 -5.40
CA THR A 210 -8.02 16.20 -5.15
C THR A 210 -6.78 16.55 -4.31
N HIS A 211 -5.89 15.57 -4.06
CA HIS A 211 -4.75 15.73 -3.17
C HIS A 211 -3.80 16.85 -3.65
N ARG A 212 -3.22 17.61 -2.69
CA ARG A 212 -2.27 18.72 -2.97
C ARG A 212 -1.01 18.27 -3.72
N ILE A 213 -0.55 17.02 -3.51
CA ILE A 213 0.62 16.46 -4.19
C ILE A 213 0.19 15.91 -5.54
N PRO A 214 0.73 16.45 -6.68
CA PRO A 214 0.25 16.09 -8.02
C PRO A 214 0.32 14.60 -8.30
N LYS A 215 1.37 13.91 -7.82
CA LYS A 215 1.55 12.48 -8.05
C LYS A 215 0.50 11.64 -7.32
N ALA A 216 0.22 11.95 -6.06
CA ALA A 216 -0.85 11.28 -5.29
C ALA A 216 -2.22 11.50 -5.95
N ARG A 217 -2.50 12.73 -6.40
CA ARG A 217 -3.71 13.08 -7.16
C ARG A 217 -3.85 12.28 -8.45
N GLU A 218 -2.79 12.18 -9.25
CA GLU A 218 -2.77 11.39 -10.49
C GLU A 218 -3.08 9.91 -10.22
N ILE A 219 -2.44 9.32 -9.21
CA ILE A 219 -2.62 7.92 -8.82
C ILE A 219 -4.05 7.68 -8.32
N GLY A 220 -4.56 8.55 -7.43
CA GLY A 220 -5.93 8.47 -6.92
C GLY A 220 -6.98 8.52 -8.04
N ALA A 221 -6.85 9.49 -8.95
CA ALA A 221 -7.74 9.61 -10.11
C ALA A 221 -7.66 8.40 -11.05
N ARG A 222 -6.45 7.87 -11.30
CA ARG A 222 -6.24 6.69 -12.15
C ARG A 222 -6.93 5.45 -11.56
N TYR A 223 -6.83 5.23 -10.26
CA TYR A 223 -7.43 4.06 -9.62
C TYR A 223 -8.93 4.18 -9.46
N LEU A 224 -9.43 5.38 -9.10
CA LEU A 224 -10.85 5.66 -9.10
C LEU A 224 -11.48 5.37 -10.46
N ASN A 225 -10.88 5.91 -11.53
CA ASN A 225 -11.36 5.69 -12.90
C ASN A 225 -11.35 4.21 -13.29
N ARG A 226 -10.32 3.47 -12.88
CA ARG A 226 -10.23 2.03 -13.14
C ARG A 226 -11.36 1.25 -12.46
N LEU A 227 -11.63 1.53 -11.19
CA LEU A 227 -12.72 0.86 -10.45
C LEU A 227 -14.08 1.20 -11.05
N ILE A 228 -14.36 2.47 -11.34
CA ILE A 228 -15.62 2.90 -11.96
C ILE A 228 -15.79 2.27 -13.36
N THR A 229 -14.73 2.22 -14.17
CA THR A 229 -14.77 1.58 -15.49
C THR A 229 -15.03 0.08 -15.41
N SER A 230 -14.45 -0.59 -14.39
CA SER A 230 -14.66 -2.02 -14.18
C SER A 230 -16.04 -2.34 -13.58
N PHE A 231 -16.59 -1.42 -12.80
CA PHE A 231 -17.86 -1.57 -12.07
C PHE A 231 -18.74 -0.33 -12.23
N PRO A 232 -19.34 -0.09 -13.42
CA PRO A 232 -20.14 1.13 -13.68
C PRO A 232 -21.33 1.30 -12.72
N SER A 233 -21.87 0.20 -12.19
CA SER A 233 -22.98 0.22 -11.23
C SER A 233 -22.66 0.97 -9.92
N LEU A 234 -21.37 1.12 -9.59
CA LEU A 234 -20.93 1.88 -8.40
C LEU A 234 -21.26 3.38 -8.52
N MET A 235 -21.39 3.90 -9.75
CA MET A 235 -21.85 5.28 -9.96
C MET A 235 -23.32 5.52 -9.60
N CYS A 236 -24.08 4.46 -9.36
CA CYS A 236 -25.45 4.54 -8.88
C CYS A 236 -25.54 4.52 -7.34
N ASP A 237 -24.41 4.39 -6.63
CA ASP A 237 -24.35 4.38 -5.17
C ASP A 237 -24.56 5.81 -4.64
N PRO A 238 -25.69 6.09 -3.90
CA PRO A 238 -26.01 7.44 -3.47
C PRO A 238 -24.90 8.11 -2.64
N PRO A 239 -24.26 7.45 -1.65
CA PRO A 239 -23.14 8.01 -0.91
C PRO A 239 -22.00 8.49 -1.79
N LEU A 240 -21.64 7.74 -2.85
CA LEU A 240 -20.59 8.13 -3.78
C LEU A 240 -21.02 9.34 -4.63
N VAL A 241 -22.25 9.35 -5.12
CA VAL A 241 -22.79 10.48 -5.91
C VAL A 241 -22.78 11.76 -5.08
N PHE A 242 -23.23 11.71 -3.82
CA PHE A 242 -23.16 12.86 -2.92
C PHE A 242 -21.73 13.33 -2.67
N ALA A 243 -20.80 12.43 -2.46
CA ALA A 243 -19.39 12.78 -2.30
C ALA A 243 -18.80 13.46 -3.54
N ILE A 244 -19.15 12.99 -4.75
CA ILE A 244 -18.74 13.63 -6.02
C ILE A 244 -19.30 15.06 -6.10
N LEU A 245 -20.57 15.26 -5.81
CA LEU A 245 -21.20 16.57 -5.83
C LEU A 245 -20.59 17.53 -4.79
N GLU A 246 -20.27 17.03 -3.60
CA GLU A 246 -19.59 17.79 -2.56
C GLU A 246 -18.20 18.24 -3.01
N VAL A 247 -17.39 17.34 -3.55
CA VAL A 247 -16.05 17.65 -4.10
C VAL A 247 -16.14 18.67 -5.22
N LEU A 248 -17.08 18.52 -6.16
CA LEU A 248 -17.28 19.49 -7.24
C LEU A 248 -17.68 20.88 -6.71
N THR A 249 -18.52 20.92 -5.68
CA THR A 249 -18.95 22.19 -5.02
C THR A 249 -17.75 22.87 -4.36
N LEU A 250 -16.92 22.11 -3.63
CA LEU A 250 -15.71 22.64 -2.98
C LEU A 250 -14.68 23.14 -4.00
N LEU A 251 -14.47 22.40 -5.09
CA LEU A 251 -13.58 22.82 -6.17
C LEU A 251 -14.05 24.10 -6.86
N ARG A 252 -15.36 24.22 -7.10
CA ARG A 252 -15.97 25.45 -7.62
C ARG A 252 -15.74 26.64 -6.67
N GLN A 253 -16.01 26.46 -5.38
CA GLN A 253 -15.78 27.52 -4.39
C GLN A 253 -14.32 27.93 -4.31
N ALA A 254 -13.39 26.96 -4.38
CA ALA A 254 -11.95 27.25 -4.40
C ALA A 254 -11.55 28.10 -5.61
N THR A 255 -12.06 27.78 -6.81
CA THR A 255 -11.79 28.56 -8.03
C THR A 255 -12.41 29.96 -7.96
N GLU A 256 -13.64 30.10 -7.46
CA GLU A 256 -14.29 31.41 -7.29
C GLU A 256 -13.50 32.30 -6.30
N ASN A 257 -12.97 31.73 -5.20
CA ASN A 257 -12.17 32.49 -4.23
C ASN A 257 -10.81 32.91 -4.81
N GLU A 258 -10.16 32.08 -5.62
CA GLU A 258 -8.88 32.39 -6.27
C GLU A 258 -9.05 33.61 -7.22
N TYR A 259 -10.13 33.68 -7.99
CA TYR A 259 -10.45 34.84 -8.84
C TYR A 259 -10.73 36.12 -8.03
N LEU A 260 -11.31 36.00 -6.84
CA LEU A 260 -11.59 37.17 -5.99
C LEU A 260 -10.33 37.75 -5.34
N ASP A 261 -9.32 36.92 -5.07
CA ASP A 261 -8.05 37.37 -4.49
C ASP A 261 -7.12 38.00 -5.54
N GLU A 262 -7.22 37.64 -6.82
CA GLU A 262 -6.48 38.29 -7.92
C GLU A 262 -7.01 39.70 -8.27
N VAL A 263 -8.23 40.07 -7.86
CA VAL A 263 -8.89 41.37 -8.15
C VAL A 263 -8.73 42.36 -7.02
N ARG A 264 -8.10 42.02 -5.92
CA ARG A 264 -7.72 42.93 -4.81
C ARG A 264 -6.26 43.33 -4.88
#